data_c87e5e69a3d1fb27294c1a3086f1472c
#
_entry.id   c87e5e69a3d1fb27294c1a3086f1472c
#
_cell.length_a   1.000
_cell.length_b   1.000
_cell.length_c   1.000
_cell.angle_alpha   90.00
_cell.angle_beta   90.00
_cell.angle_gamma   90.00
#
_symmetry.space_group_name_H-M   'P 1'
#
loop_
_entity.id
_entity.type
_entity.pdbx_description
1 polymer ?
#
loop_
_entity_poly.entity_id
_entity_poly.type
_entity_poly.pdbx_seq_one_letter_code
_entity_poly.pdbx_strand_id
1 'polypeptide(L)'
;MNNSSALDWSAIDTVLLDMDGTLLDLRFDNWFWQELIPSRYAAANGLSDAQTQGLLAPKFVEVKGTLQWYCIEYWSRELNLDIGGIKREALAQVSFLPGALEFLLKLKDSGKRRVLVTNAHPKTLGLKDERMALTRHFDACYSAHPFAAPKEAAAFWPRLAAEERFAPQRTLFVDDSVAVLDAARDFGIGWLRAVRRPDSGLPPQPTGDYAAVDRVSDLM
;
A
#
# COMPACT_ATOMS: atom_id res chain seq x y z
N MET A 1 6.34 -20.20 -12.69
CA MET A 1 6.07 -19.44 -11.45
C MET A 1 6.33 -20.35 -10.27
N ASN A 2 7.25 -19.97 -9.38
CA ASN A 2 7.52 -20.77 -8.17
C ASN A 2 6.43 -20.50 -7.14
N ASN A 3 5.37 -21.29 -7.18
CA ASN A 3 4.32 -21.31 -6.15
C ASN A 3 4.77 -22.18 -4.93
N SER A 4 6.09 -22.31 -4.74
CA SER A 4 6.68 -22.99 -3.58
C SER A 4 6.32 -22.21 -2.32
N SER A 5 5.90 -22.88 -1.28
CA SER A 5 5.61 -22.29 0.04
C SER A 5 6.85 -21.64 0.67
N ALA A 6 8.07 -22.07 0.32
CA ALA A 6 9.33 -21.52 0.79
C ALA A 6 9.97 -20.58 -0.26
N LEU A 7 10.50 -19.44 0.21
CA LEU A 7 11.30 -18.53 -0.62
C LEU A 7 12.73 -19.06 -0.74
N ASP A 8 13.25 -19.10 -1.97
CA ASP A 8 14.69 -19.25 -2.17
C ASP A 8 15.34 -17.84 -2.14
N TRP A 9 15.78 -17.45 -0.97
CA TRP A 9 16.42 -16.15 -0.76
C TRP A 9 17.72 -15.98 -1.57
N SER A 10 18.38 -17.06 -1.99
CA SER A 10 19.59 -16.98 -2.83
C SER A 10 19.28 -16.56 -4.28
N ALA A 11 18.05 -16.80 -4.72
CA ALA A 11 17.56 -16.42 -6.04
C ALA A 11 16.97 -15.00 -6.09
N ILE A 12 16.92 -14.28 -4.95
CA ILE A 12 16.32 -12.95 -4.82
C ILE A 12 17.40 -11.92 -4.58
N ASP A 13 17.48 -10.89 -5.42
CA ASP A 13 18.40 -9.76 -5.27
C ASP A 13 17.67 -8.50 -4.75
N THR A 14 16.43 -8.28 -5.21
CA THR A 14 15.61 -7.12 -4.89
C THR A 14 14.32 -7.52 -4.20
N VAL A 15 13.95 -6.78 -3.16
CA VAL A 15 12.68 -6.95 -2.46
C VAL A 15 11.88 -5.65 -2.59
N LEU A 16 10.79 -5.72 -3.32
CA LEU A 16 9.79 -4.66 -3.44
C LEU A 16 8.73 -4.90 -2.38
N LEU A 17 8.42 -3.89 -1.58
CA LEU A 17 7.41 -3.97 -0.52
C LEU A 17 6.38 -2.87 -0.72
N ASP A 18 5.11 -3.23 -0.64
CA ASP A 18 4.05 -2.26 -0.47
C ASP A 18 4.09 -1.65 0.93
N MET A 19 3.35 -0.55 1.11
CA MET A 19 3.28 0.20 2.37
C MET A 19 2.07 -0.19 3.22
N ASP A 20 0.88 0.15 2.76
CA ASP A 20 -0.36 0.09 3.53
C ASP A 20 -1.03 -1.28 3.39
N GLY A 21 -1.20 -2.00 4.49
CA GLY A 21 -1.65 -3.39 4.48
C GLY A 21 -0.52 -4.42 4.36
N THR A 22 0.72 -3.95 4.13
CA THR A 22 1.90 -4.82 4.06
C THR A 22 2.89 -4.54 5.18
N LEU A 23 3.27 -3.30 5.38
CA LEU A 23 4.16 -2.84 6.44
C LEU A 23 3.41 -2.03 7.50
N LEU A 24 2.56 -1.12 7.07
CA LEU A 24 1.70 -0.32 7.93
C LEU A 24 0.30 -0.94 8.00
N ASP A 25 -0.29 -0.88 9.20
CA ASP A 25 -1.62 -1.43 9.46
C ASP A 25 -2.69 -0.67 8.67
N LEU A 26 -3.37 -1.36 7.77
CA LEU A 26 -4.43 -0.80 6.93
C LEU A 26 -5.64 -0.32 7.75
N ARG A 27 -5.74 -0.73 9.02
CA ARG A 27 -6.78 -0.30 9.96
C ARG A 27 -6.89 1.23 10.04
N PHE A 28 -5.75 1.94 9.99
CA PHE A 28 -5.74 3.39 9.97
C PHE A 28 -6.44 3.94 8.72
N ASP A 29 -6.10 3.46 7.52
CA ASP A 29 -6.69 3.97 6.29
C ASP A 29 -8.16 3.55 6.14
N ASN A 30 -8.52 2.35 6.58
CA ASN A 30 -9.91 1.90 6.64
C ASN A 30 -10.75 2.81 7.54
N TRP A 31 -10.32 3.04 8.79
CA TRP A 31 -10.99 3.95 9.70
C TRP A 31 -11.05 5.39 9.16
N PHE A 32 -9.93 5.89 8.58
CA PHE A 32 -9.84 7.23 8.05
C PHE A 32 -10.88 7.48 6.95
N TRP A 33 -10.98 6.57 5.97
CA TRP A 33 -11.86 6.73 4.82
C TRP A 33 -13.30 6.27 5.07
N GLN A 34 -13.54 5.31 5.97
CA GLN A 34 -14.88 4.77 6.21
C GLN A 34 -15.60 5.44 7.37
N GLU A 35 -14.88 6.07 8.30
CA GLU A 35 -15.48 6.68 9.49
C GLU A 35 -15.12 8.17 9.62
N LEU A 36 -13.81 8.52 9.67
CA LEU A 36 -13.38 9.89 9.97
C LEU A 36 -13.79 10.88 8.87
N ILE A 37 -13.47 10.59 7.60
CA ILE A 37 -13.82 11.48 6.48
C ILE A 37 -15.34 11.60 6.31
N PRO A 38 -16.14 10.53 6.31
CA PRO A 38 -17.62 10.68 6.32
C PRO A 38 -18.13 11.54 7.45
N SER A 39 -17.65 11.37 8.67
CA SER A 39 -18.05 12.17 9.83
C SER A 39 -17.70 13.66 9.65
N ARG A 40 -16.48 13.98 9.17
CA ARG A 40 -16.07 15.36 8.88
C ARG A 40 -16.89 15.99 7.75
N TYR A 41 -17.22 15.20 6.73
CA TYR A 41 -18.05 15.64 5.61
C TYR A 41 -19.49 15.93 6.05
N ALA A 42 -20.06 15.02 6.85
CA ALA A 42 -21.39 15.21 7.43
C ALA A 42 -21.47 16.51 8.25
N ALA A 43 -20.51 16.71 9.15
CA ALA A 43 -20.45 17.89 10.01
C ALA A 43 -20.31 19.18 9.20
N ALA A 44 -19.48 19.20 8.15
CA ALA A 44 -19.26 20.36 7.30
C ALA A 44 -20.49 20.74 6.46
N ASN A 45 -21.36 19.78 6.14
CA ASN A 45 -22.52 19.96 5.26
C ASN A 45 -23.88 19.87 5.96
N GLY A 46 -23.92 19.62 7.27
CA GLY A 46 -25.17 19.49 8.03
C GLY A 46 -26.01 18.26 7.63
N LEU A 47 -25.32 17.14 7.29
CA LEU A 47 -25.95 15.93 6.77
C LEU A 47 -26.09 14.86 7.86
N SER A 48 -27.09 14.00 7.71
CA SER A 48 -27.17 12.74 8.46
C SER A 48 -26.22 11.70 7.88
N ASP A 49 -25.92 10.63 8.64
CA ASP A 49 -25.07 9.52 8.18
C ASP A 49 -25.60 8.87 6.91
N ALA A 50 -26.91 8.63 6.80
CA ALA A 50 -27.55 8.05 5.64
C ALA A 50 -27.39 8.93 4.38
N GLN A 51 -27.56 10.25 4.52
CA GLN A 51 -27.35 11.20 3.44
C GLN A 51 -25.88 11.23 3.01
N THR A 52 -24.96 11.23 3.96
CA THR A 52 -23.52 11.22 3.73
C THR A 52 -23.09 9.97 2.97
N GLN A 53 -23.53 8.79 3.40
CA GLN A 53 -23.25 7.54 2.70
C GLN A 53 -23.80 7.52 1.28
N GLY A 54 -25.03 8.01 1.08
CA GLY A 54 -25.64 8.12 -0.25
C GLY A 54 -24.86 9.01 -1.21
N LEU A 55 -24.18 10.05 -0.70
CA LEU A 55 -23.37 10.99 -1.50
C LEU A 55 -21.93 10.49 -1.75
N LEU A 56 -21.30 9.86 -0.75
CA LEU A 56 -19.88 9.47 -0.81
C LEU A 56 -19.69 8.12 -1.53
N ALA A 57 -20.58 7.14 -1.32
CA ALA A 57 -20.40 5.81 -1.88
C ALA A 57 -20.27 5.80 -3.43
N PRO A 58 -21.10 6.52 -4.22
CA PRO A 58 -20.93 6.61 -5.66
C PRO A 58 -19.58 7.20 -6.06
N LYS A 59 -19.11 8.25 -5.38
CA LYS A 59 -17.82 8.91 -5.65
C LYS A 59 -16.65 7.95 -5.42
N PHE A 60 -16.70 7.16 -4.36
CA PHE A 60 -15.66 6.15 -4.08
C PHE A 60 -15.64 5.05 -5.14
N VAL A 61 -16.81 4.57 -5.57
CA VAL A 61 -16.92 3.53 -6.62
C VAL A 61 -16.36 4.03 -7.95
N GLU A 62 -16.65 5.28 -8.34
CA GLU A 62 -16.25 5.86 -9.63
C GLU A 62 -14.73 5.85 -9.85
N VAL A 63 -13.93 6.15 -8.82
CA VAL A 63 -12.47 6.30 -8.96
C VAL A 63 -11.68 5.11 -8.42
N LYS A 64 -12.35 4.06 -7.93
CA LYS A 64 -11.68 2.87 -7.39
C LYS A 64 -10.74 2.25 -8.43
N GLY A 65 -9.50 1.94 -8.03
CA GLY A 65 -8.48 1.37 -8.91
C GLY A 65 -7.79 2.39 -9.83
N THR A 66 -8.04 3.68 -9.63
CA THR A 66 -7.33 4.77 -10.33
C THR A 66 -6.40 5.51 -9.39
N LEU A 67 -5.48 6.34 -9.92
CA LEU A 67 -4.63 7.20 -9.09
C LEU A 67 -5.43 8.22 -8.26
N GLN A 68 -6.61 8.63 -8.74
CA GLN A 68 -7.49 9.55 -7.99
C GLN A 68 -7.96 8.93 -6.67
N TRP A 69 -8.20 7.61 -6.64
CA TRP A 69 -8.53 6.89 -5.41
C TRP A 69 -7.51 7.13 -4.29
N TYR A 70 -6.24 7.18 -4.63
CA TYR A 70 -5.13 7.35 -3.69
C TYR A 70 -4.71 8.81 -3.49
N CYS A 71 -5.32 9.77 -4.22
CA CYS A 71 -4.89 11.15 -4.27
C CYS A 71 -5.60 12.02 -3.23
N ILE A 72 -4.89 12.44 -2.17
CA ILE A 72 -5.47 13.33 -1.15
C ILE A 72 -5.85 14.72 -1.69
N GLU A 73 -5.17 15.20 -2.75
CA GLU A 73 -5.51 16.49 -3.38
C GLU A 73 -6.79 16.38 -4.21
N TYR A 74 -7.01 15.25 -4.90
CA TYR A 74 -8.27 14.98 -5.57
C TYR A 74 -9.42 14.99 -4.57
N TRP A 75 -9.30 14.21 -3.49
CA TRP A 75 -10.33 14.13 -2.47
C TRP A 75 -10.56 15.44 -1.73
N SER A 76 -9.50 16.26 -1.52
CA SER A 76 -9.67 17.59 -0.92
C SER A 76 -10.55 18.49 -1.76
N ARG A 77 -10.37 18.50 -3.09
CA ARG A 77 -11.22 19.27 -4.01
C ARG A 77 -12.63 18.68 -4.10
N GLU A 78 -12.72 17.37 -4.24
CA GLU A 78 -13.99 16.66 -4.47
C GLU A 78 -14.93 16.76 -3.26
N LEU A 79 -14.40 16.76 -2.04
CA LEU A 79 -15.17 16.83 -0.80
C LEU A 79 -15.18 18.24 -0.18
N ASN A 80 -14.44 19.19 -0.74
CA ASN A 80 -14.23 20.51 -0.17
C ASN A 80 -13.77 20.45 1.31
N LEU A 81 -12.82 19.56 1.61
CA LEU A 81 -12.22 19.34 2.93
C LEU A 81 -10.70 19.40 2.83
N ASP A 82 -10.01 19.87 3.86
CA ASP A 82 -8.56 19.70 3.96
C ASP A 82 -8.19 18.27 4.39
N ILE A 83 -8.23 17.33 3.43
CA ILE A 83 -7.90 15.91 3.69
C ILE A 83 -6.47 15.77 4.22
N GLY A 84 -5.53 16.58 3.73
CA GLY A 84 -4.14 16.57 4.20
C GLY A 84 -4.02 16.97 5.67
N GLY A 85 -4.69 18.04 6.06
CA GLY A 85 -4.74 18.50 7.46
C GLY A 85 -5.44 17.50 8.37
N ILE A 86 -6.59 16.96 7.96
CA ILE A 86 -7.30 15.93 8.73
C ILE A 86 -6.42 14.68 8.90
N LYS A 87 -5.72 14.26 7.85
CA LYS A 87 -4.79 13.10 7.95
C LYS A 87 -3.64 13.39 8.89
N ARG A 88 -3.10 14.61 8.89
CA ARG A 88 -2.03 15.03 9.82
C ARG A 88 -2.50 14.99 11.28
N GLU A 89 -3.70 15.45 11.58
CA GLU A 89 -4.30 15.36 12.93
C GLU A 89 -4.42 13.90 13.40
N ALA A 90 -4.68 12.98 12.48
CA ALA A 90 -4.93 11.58 12.76
C ALA A 90 -3.67 10.68 12.77
N LEU A 91 -2.47 11.21 12.44
CA LEU A 91 -1.23 10.43 12.27
C LEU A 91 -0.83 9.59 13.49
N ALA A 92 -1.25 9.98 14.70
CA ALA A 92 -0.98 9.21 15.91
C ALA A 92 -1.52 7.76 15.85
N GLN A 93 -2.49 7.49 14.99
CA GLN A 93 -3.11 6.18 14.79
C GLN A 93 -2.38 5.30 13.78
N VAL A 94 -1.43 5.85 13.00
CA VAL A 94 -0.60 5.07 12.08
C VAL A 94 0.37 4.20 12.88
N SER A 95 0.41 2.91 12.56
CA SER A 95 1.29 1.94 13.20
C SER A 95 1.82 0.92 12.21
N PHE A 96 2.95 0.30 12.53
CA PHE A 96 3.41 -0.88 11.83
C PHE A 96 2.48 -2.07 12.10
N LEU A 97 2.31 -2.94 11.11
CA LEU A 97 1.84 -4.30 11.36
C LEU A 97 2.84 -5.03 12.28
N PRO A 98 2.34 -5.91 13.16
CA PRO A 98 3.21 -6.65 14.07
C PRO A 98 4.35 -7.38 13.33
N GLY A 99 5.58 -7.19 13.79
CA GLY A 99 6.77 -7.80 13.22
C GLY A 99 7.33 -7.14 11.94
N ALA A 100 6.65 -6.11 11.38
CA ALA A 100 7.10 -5.48 10.14
C ALA A 100 8.44 -4.74 10.31
N LEU A 101 8.64 -4.05 11.44
CA LEU A 101 9.90 -3.37 11.72
C LEU A 101 11.06 -4.35 11.90
N GLU A 102 10.85 -5.43 12.62
CA GLU A 102 11.84 -6.51 12.81
C GLU A 102 12.21 -7.15 11.48
N PHE A 103 11.22 -7.38 10.61
CA PHE A 103 11.46 -7.88 9.26
C PHE A 103 12.34 -6.93 8.45
N LEU A 104 12.04 -5.62 8.46
CA LEU A 104 12.84 -4.61 7.75
C LEU A 104 14.29 -4.57 8.24
N LEU A 105 14.52 -4.73 9.55
CA LEU A 105 15.87 -4.79 10.12
C LEU A 105 16.62 -6.04 9.66
N LYS A 106 15.99 -7.23 9.72
CA LYS A 106 16.59 -8.48 9.20
C LYS A 106 16.88 -8.39 7.70
N LEU A 107 15.94 -7.82 6.93
CA LEU A 107 16.11 -7.64 5.49
C LEU A 107 17.28 -6.73 5.17
N LYS A 108 17.53 -5.69 5.99
CA LYS A 108 18.71 -4.83 5.86
C LYS A 108 20.01 -5.63 5.98
N ASP A 109 20.08 -6.55 6.95
CA ASP A 109 21.27 -7.36 7.21
C ASP A 109 21.51 -8.43 6.13
N SER A 110 20.49 -8.75 5.32
CA SER A 110 20.59 -9.71 4.22
C SER A 110 21.37 -9.20 3.00
N GLY A 111 21.66 -7.90 2.94
CA GLY A 111 22.36 -7.26 1.82
C GLY A 111 21.53 -7.14 0.54
N LYS A 112 20.23 -7.45 0.58
CA LYS A 112 19.32 -7.31 -0.56
C LYS A 112 18.88 -5.87 -0.75
N ARG A 113 18.64 -5.49 -2.03
CA ARG A 113 18.07 -4.19 -2.33
C ARG A 113 16.62 -4.11 -1.87
N ARG A 114 16.28 -3.10 -1.09
CA ARG A 114 14.96 -2.88 -0.46
C ARG A 114 14.31 -1.66 -1.07
N VAL A 115 13.16 -1.86 -1.66
CA VAL A 115 12.44 -0.79 -2.36
C VAL A 115 11.00 -0.72 -1.87
N LEU A 116 10.57 0.45 -1.43
CA LEU A 116 9.18 0.73 -1.12
C LEU A 116 8.43 1.12 -2.40
N VAL A 117 7.30 0.48 -2.66
CA VAL A 117 6.47 0.75 -3.86
C VAL A 117 5.01 0.87 -3.44
N THR A 118 4.47 2.08 -3.44
CA THR A 118 3.12 2.36 -2.93
C THR A 118 2.24 3.13 -3.91
N ASN A 119 0.94 2.88 -3.87
CA ASN A 119 -0.05 3.71 -4.55
C ASN A 119 -0.35 5.03 -3.82
N ALA A 120 0.07 5.17 -2.56
CA ALA A 120 -0.17 6.38 -1.79
C ALA A 120 0.41 7.62 -2.48
N HIS A 121 -0.35 8.71 -2.45
CA HIS A 121 0.12 10.01 -2.95
C HIS A 121 1.41 10.44 -2.22
N PRO A 122 2.37 11.10 -2.88
CA PRO A 122 3.64 11.50 -2.25
C PRO A 122 3.47 12.27 -0.93
N LYS A 123 2.45 13.13 -0.83
CA LYS A 123 2.13 13.83 0.43
C LYS A 123 1.67 12.87 1.52
N THR A 124 0.90 11.83 1.18
CA THR A 124 0.48 10.81 2.15
C THR A 124 1.68 10.00 2.64
N LEU A 125 2.56 9.60 1.71
CA LEU A 125 3.81 8.92 2.06
C LEU A 125 4.64 9.79 3.00
N GLY A 126 4.84 11.08 2.68
CA GLY A 126 5.56 12.03 3.53
C GLY A 126 4.96 12.16 4.93
N LEU A 127 3.64 12.30 5.05
CA LEU A 127 2.95 12.37 6.35
C LEU A 127 3.16 11.10 7.18
N LYS A 128 3.03 9.91 6.58
CA LYS A 128 3.27 8.65 7.27
C LYS A 128 4.74 8.49 7.65
N ASP A 129 5.66 8.94 6.80
CA ASP A 129 7.11 8.90 7.07
C ASP A 129 7.52 9.84 8.20
N GLU A 130 6.94 11.04 8.31
CA GLU A 130 7.14 11.94 9.46
C GLU A 130 6.86 11.23 10.80
N ARG A 131 5.86 10.34 10.83
CA ARG A 131 5.45 9.62 12.03
C ARG A 131 6.25 8.33 12.25
N MET A 132 6.50 7.56 11.17
CA MET A 132 7.00 6.19 11.26
C MET A 132 8.49 6.08 10.95
N ALA A 133 9.09 7.12 10.36
CA ALA A 133 10.45 7.10 9.82
C ALA A 133 10.70 5.86 8.94
N LEU A 134 9.69 5.52 8.10
CA LEU A 134 9.65 4.29 7.33
C LEU A 134 10.71 4.28 6.22
N THR A 135 10.86 5.41 5.51
CA THR A 135 11.72 5.49 4.31
C THR A 135 13.19 5.21 4.60
N ARG A 136 13.66 5.47 5.83
CA ARG A 136 15.06 5.17 6.24
C ARG A 136 15.44 3.69 6.19
N HIS A 137 14.46 2.80 6.09
CA HIS A 137 14.68 1.35 6.01
C HIS A 137 14.84 0.85 4.57
N PHE A 138 14.73 1.74 3.58
CA PHE A 138 14.76 1.43 2.15
C PHE A 138 15.92 2.08 1.44
N ASP A 139 16.35 1.47 0.35
CA ASP A 139 17.36 2.01 -0.55
C ASP A 139 16.73 2.96 -1.59
N ALA A 140 15.44 2.76 -1.88
CA ALA A 140 14.60 3.65 -2.70
C ALA A 140 13.12 3.55 -2.31
N CYS A 141 12.35 4.62 -2.56
CA CYS A 141 10.91 4.70 -2.27
C CYS A 141 10.18 5.32 -3.45
N TYR A 142 9.18 4.63 -3.96
CA TYR A 142 8.40 5.05 -5.12
C TYR A 142 6.91 5.12 -4.81
N SER A 143 6.33 6.29 -5.03
CA SER A 143 4.88 6.44 -5.18
C SER A 143 4.50 6.18 -6.63
N ALA A 144 3.34 5.60 -6.87
CA ALA A 144 2.83 5.36 -8.22
C ALA A 144 2.45 6.64 -8.98
N HIS A 145 2.21 7.74 -8.28
CA HIS A 145 1.74 9.00 -8.87
C HIS A 145 2.70 9.61 -9.92
N PRO A 146 4.02 9.73 -9.69
CA PRO A 146 4.95 10.21 -10.71
C PRO A 146 4.96 9.35 -11.98
N PHE A 147 4.62 8.07 -11.87
CA PHE A 147 4.53 7.17 -13.02
C PHE A 147 3.20 7.30 -13.79
N ALA A 148 2.26 8.14 -13.34
CA ALA A 148 0.95 8.34 -13.94
C ALA A 148 0.16 7.04 -14.18
N ALA A 149 0.37 6.02 -13.33
CA ALA A 149 -0.30 4.72 -13.39
C ALA A 149 -0.30 4.09 -11.98
N PRO A 150 -1.43 3.57 -11.48
CA PRO A 150 -1.44 2.81 -10.24
C PRO A 150 -0.78 1.44 -10.43
N LYS A 151 -0.36 0.79 -9.35
CA LYS A 151 0.34 -0.51 -9.38
C LYS A 151 -0.49 -1.62 -10.07
N GLU A 152 -1.81 -1.53 -10.07
CA GLU A 152 -2.73 -2.44 -10.75
C GLU A 152 -2.70 -2.30 -12.28
N ALA A 153 -2.18 -1.19 -12.79
CA ALA A 153 -2.13 -0.94 -14.23
C ALA A 153 -0.85 -1.54 -14.85
N ALA A 154 -1.00 -2.24 -15.97
CA ALA A 154 0.12 -2.83 -16.70
C ALA A 154 1.21 -1.81 -17.08
N ALA A 155 0.85 -0.52 -17.26
CA ALA A 155 1.79 0.55 -17.60
C ALA A 155 2.73 0.95 -16.46
N PHE A 156 2.42 0.62 -15.20
CA PHE A 156 3.23 0.99 -14.04
C PHE A 156 4.56 0.25 -14.01
N TRP A 157 4.53 -1.07 -14.13
CA TRP A 157 5.67 -1.95 -13.89
C TRP A 157 6.87 -1.72 -14.83
N PRO A 158 6.67 -1.57 -16.17
CA PRO A 158 7.77 -1.22 -17.07
C PRO A 158 8.42 0.13 -16.73
N ARG A 159 7.62 1.12 -16.29
CA ARG A 159 8.12 2.45 -15.90
C ARG A 159 8.93 2.37 -14.62
N LEU A 160 8.45 1.63 -13.62
CA LEU A 160 9.21 1.37 -12.39
C LEU A 160 10.52 0.65 -12.70
N ALA A 161 10.50 -0.40 -13.54
CA ALA A 161 11.70 -1.16 -13.88
C ALA A 161 12.74 -0.34 -14.66
N ALA A 162 12.31 0.63 -15.47
CA ALA A 162 13.21 1.56 -16.16
C ALA A 162 13.92 2.51 -15.18
N GLU A 163 13.22 2.95 -14.12
CA GLU A 163 13.77 3.86 -13.11
C GLU A 163 14.64 3.12 -12.10
N GLU A 164 14.13 2.05 -11.50
CA GLU A 164 14.78 1.30 -10.41
C GLU A 164 15.82 0.28 -10.91
N ARG A 165 15.71 -0.18 -12.18
CA ARG A 165 16.65 -1.11 -12.85
C ARG A 165 16.84 -2.44 -12.11
N PHE A 166 15.78 -3.04 -11.62
CA PHE A 166 15.82 -4.39 -11.04
C PHE A 166 15.62 -5.49 -12.09
N ALA A 167 16.05 -6.72 -11.78
CA ALA A 167 15.81 -7.91 -12.59
C ALA A 167 14.49 -8.58 -12.14
N PRO A 168 13.40 -8.56 -12.93
CA PRO A 168 12.09 -9.06 -12.50
C PRO A 168 12.12 -10.50 -11.96
N GLN A 169 12.83 -11.42 -12.64
CA GLN A 169 12.92 -12.83 -12.25
C GLN A 169 13.68 -13.07 -10.92
N ARG A 170 14.48 -12.08 -10.47
CA ARG A 170 15.23 -12.11 -9.21
C ARG A 170 14.67 -11.14 -8.18
N THR A 171 13.40 -10.80 -8.34
CA THR A 171 12.69 -9.84 -7.48
C THR A 171 11.56 -10.54 -6.72
N LEU A 172 11.53 -10.30 -5.40
CA LEU A 172 10.37 -10.58 -4.56
C LEU A 172 9.52 -9.32 -4.48
N PHE A 173 8.22 -9.45 -4.71
CA PHE A 173 7.26 -8.41 -4.42
C PHE A 173 6.21 -8.92 -3.43
N VAL A 174 5.92 -8.11 -2.40
CA VAL A 174 4.97 -8.40 -1.33
C VAL A 174 3.93 -7.30 -1.29
N ASP A 175 2.66 -7.69 -1.36
CA ASP A 175 1.52 -6.76 -1.41
C ASP A 175 0.27 -7.45 -0.82
N ASP A 176 -0.68 -6.69 -0.31
CA ASP A 176 -1.95 -7.23 0.18
C ASP A 176 -3.04 -7.29 -0.89
N SER A 177 -2.85 -6.58 -2.01
CA SER A 177 -3.82 -6.49 -3.11
C SER A 177 -3.59 -7.53 -4.20
N VAL A 178 -4.55 -8.44 -4.39
CA VAL A 178 -4.53 -9.45 -5.46
C VAL A 178 -4.42 -8.77 -6.85
N ALA A 179 -5.14 -7.68 -7.09
CA ALA A 179 -5.10 -6.98 -8.38
C ALA A 179 -3.71 -6.41 -8.68
N VAL A 180 -2.98 -5.94 -7.67
CA VAL A 180 -1.60 -5.47 -7.80
C VAL A 180 -0.66 -6.64 -8.07
N LEU A 181 -0.83 -7.75 -7.35
CA LEU A 181 -0.03 -8.96 -7.58
C LEU A 181 -0.26 -9.54 -8.97
N ASP A 182 -1.50 -9.50 -9.49
CA ASP A 182 -1.81 -9.91 -10.87
C ASP A 182 -1.03 -9.08 -11.89
N ALA A 183 -1.02 -7.76 -11.77
CA ALA A 183 -0.26 -6.88 -12.65
C ALA A 183 1.26 -7.12 -12.56
N ALA A 184 1.79 -7.35 -11.35
CA ALA A 184 3.19 -7.69 -11.13
C ALA A 184 3.57 -9.05 -11.73
N ARG A 185 2.69 -10.05 -11.61
CA ARG A 185 2.85 -11.37 -12.25
C ARG A 185 2.91 -11.24 -13.76
N ASP A 186 1.97 -10.51 -14.34
CA ASP A 186 1.86 -10.35 -15.78
C ASP A 186 3.05 -9.58 -16.37
N PHE A 187 3.67 -8.71 -15.58
CA PHE A 187 4.95 -8.07 -15.90
C PHE A 187 6.14 -9.04 -15.82
N GLY A 188 6.05 -10.12 -15.03
CA GLY A 188 7.09 -11.13 -14.92
C GLY A 188 7.93 -11.08 -13.64
N ILE A 189 7.42 -10.51 -12.55
CA ILE A 189 8.05 -10.61 -11.24
C ILE A 189 8.12 -12.09 -10.83
N GLY A 190 9.34 -12.55 -10.49
CA GLY A 190 9.62 -13.97 -10.25
C GLY A 190 9.06 -14.51 -8.95
N TRP A 191 8.98 -13.71 -7.90
CA TRP A 191 8.55 -14.10 -6.57
C TRP A 191 7.46 -13.17 -6.07
N LEU A 192 6.28 -13.71 -5.78
CA LEU A 192 5.13 -12.95 -5.29
C LEU A 192 4.64 -13.51 -3.97
N ARG A 193 4.31 -12.64 -3.03
CA ARG A 193 3.67 -13.02 -1.76
C ARG A 193 2.53 -12.08 -1.45
N ALA A 194 1.39 -12.69 -1.11
CA ALA A 194 0.23 -11.96 -0.64
C ALA A 194 0.24 -11.85 0.89
N VAL A 195 -0.21 -10.70 1.43
CA VAL A 195 -0.44 -10.52 2.87
C VAL A 195 -1.90 -10.79 3.18
N ARG A 196 -2.17 -11.75 4.08
CA ARG A 196 -3.54 -12.13 4.45
C ARG A 196 -4.17 -11.26 5.52
N ARG A 197 -3.38 -10.62 6.36
CA ARG A 197 -3.85 -9.80 7.49
C ARG A 197 -3.36 -8.36 7.37
N PRO A 198 -3.84 -7.63 6.33
CA PRO A 198 -3.44 -6.24 6.11
C PRO A 198 -3.98 -5.28 7.18
N ASP A 199 -5.11 -5.63 7.79
CA ASP A 199 -5.78 -4.90 8.86
C ASP A 199 -5.82 -5.76 10.12
N SER A 200 -5.20 -5.27 11.20
CA SER A 200 -5.09 -6.03 12.46
C SER A 200 -6.42 -6.22 13.19
N GLY A 201 -7.43 -5.43 12.86
CA GLY A 201 -8.77 -5.49 13.44
C GLY A 201 -9.75 -6.38 12.67
N LEU A 202 -9.35 -6.88 11.48
CA LEU A 202 -10.23 -7.67 10.62
C LEU A 202 -9.77 -9.13 10.47
N PRO A 203 -10.68 -10.05 10.08
CA PRO A 203 -10.32 -11.41 9.69
C PRO A 203 -9.33 -11.43 8.51
N PRO A 204 -8.61 -12.55 8.29
CA PRO A 204 -7.78 -12.71 7.10
C PRO A 204 -8.59 -12.55 5.83
N GLN A 205 -8.01 -11.86 4.84
CA GLN A 205 -8.63 -11.69 3.52
C GLN A 205 -8.23 -12.81 2.55
N PRO A 206 -9.05 -13.09 1.51
CA PRO A 206 -8.67 -13.97 0.41
C PRO A 206 -7.46 -13.43 -0.34
N THR A 207 -6.56 -14.32 -0.76
CA THR A 207 -5.32 -13.99 -1.46
C THR A 207 -5.23 -14.62 -2.86
N GLY A 208 -6.35 -15.09 -3.40
CA GLY A 208 -6.36 -15.81 -4.68
C GLY A 208 -5.45 -17.04 -4.64
N ASP A 209 -4.76 -17.31 -5.74
CA ASP A 209 -3.84 -18.44 -5.87
C ASP A 209 -2.40 -18.10 -5.46
N TYR A 210 -2.17 -16.94 -4.83
CA TYR A 210 -0.83 -16.53 -4.41
C TYR A 210 -0.39 -17.27 -3.15
N ALA A 211 0.89 -17.65 -3.11
CA ALA A 211 1.52 -18.02 -1.85
C ALA A 211 1.45 -16.84 -0.90
N ALA A 212 0.88 -17.08 0.29
CA ALA A 212 0.52 -16.02 1.21
C ALA A 212 1.15 -16.21 2.59
N VAL A 213 1.39 -15.08 3.25
CA VAL A 213 1.81 -15.00 4.65
C VAL A 213 0.76 -14.21 5.44
N ASP A 214 0.66 -14.45 6.74
CA ASP A 214 -0.20 -13.59 7.55
C ASP A 214 0.40 -12.19 7.61
N ARG A 215 1.72 -12.09 7.78
CA ARG A 215 2.48 -10.84 7.89
C ARG A 215 3.86 -11.00 7.26
N VAL A 216 4.50 -9.89 6.91
CA VAL A 216 5.86 -9.91 6.34
C VAL A 216 6.91 -10.56 7.25
N SER A 217 6.71 -10.55 8.56
CA SER A 217 7.57 -11.25 9.54
C SER A 217 7.68 -12.76 9.29
N ASP A 218 6.68 -13.36 8.65
CA ASP A 218 6.64 -14.79 8.39
C ASP A 218 7.50 -15.20 7.16
N LEU A 219 8.12 -14.23 6.50
CA LEU A 219 9.00 -14.43 5.35
C LEU A 219 10.43 -14.79 5.75
N MET A 220 10.84 -14.48 6.99
CA MET A 220 12.21 -14.67 7.51
C MET A 220 12.23 -15.15 8.95
#